data_2eec8f1092ccbfe37711b34a108df0ed
#
_entry.id   2eec8f1092ccbfe37711b34a108df0ed
#
_cell.length_a   1.000
_cell.length_b   1.000
_cell.length_c   1.000
_cell.angle_alpha   90.00
_cell.angle_beta   90.00
_cell.angle_gamma   90.00
#
_symmetry.space_group_name_H-M   'P 1'
#
loop_
_entity.id
_entity.type
_entity.pdbx_description
1 polymer ?
#
loop_
_entity_poly.entity_id
_entity_poly.type
_entity_poly.pdbx_seq_one_letter_code
_entity_poly.pdbx_strand_id
1 'polypeptide(L)'
;MQNKKYIKIISGILIILTIFSFSVVFSAYESVYVWSNQSEPITKQTSAKPNINEQTKITTSTEKNDDLKLESGGAVLIEQHSGQVLYDHNMHEKLRPASVTKVMSILLIMEAIDRGQISFNDKVPCTEDAAAMGGSQIWLDVREELTVDEMLKAICVVSANDCTVAMANYLCGSQEAFVEKMNARAKELGMNDTTFKNCHGIDEDGHVTSAYDIALMSRELLNNHPTITKYTTIWMDSLRDGKSELVNTNKLIRNYKGATGLKTGSTSVALYNLSASATRNDLSLIAVIMKAPTTKIRFSEAQRLLDYGFNNYEYKSLAKKGECLKTVDVTKGIKESTDAIIQNETGILIKKGQDKEIQQTIQMEEKLVAPISENQKIGEIIYSLDGKEIARTNIIVKEKIEKKTFSNLSLIHISEPTRH
;
A
#
# COMPACT_ATOMS: atom_id res chain seq x y z
N MET A 1 -26.51 -49.98 56.27
CA MET A 1 -25.12 -49.63 55.94
C MET A 1 -24.82 -49.66 54.42
N GLN A 2 -25.58 -50.35 53.60
CA GLN A 2 -25.34 -50.41 52.15
C GLN A 2 -25.63 -49.09 51.36
N ASN A 3 -26.66 -48.32 51.76
CA ASN A 3 -27.02 -47.09 51.04
C ASN A 3 -25.99 -45.95 51.12
N LYS A 4 -25.17 -45.89 52.16
CA LYS A 4 -24.09 -44.87 52.27
C LYS A 4 -22.91 -45.13 51.34
N LYS A 5 -22.67 -46.40 50.94
CA LYS A 5 -21.59 -46.76 50.01
C LYS A 5 -21.93 -46.38 48.56
N TYR A 6 -23.19 -46.55 48.14
CA TYR A 6 -23.67 -46.19 46.80
C TYR A 6 -23.70 -44.67 46.59
N ILE A 7 -24.09 -43.89 47.60
CA ILE A 7 -24.11 -42.42 47.54
C ILE A 7 -22.68 -41.87 47.35
N LYS A 8 -21.67 -42.43 48.01
CA LYS A 8 -20.27 -42.01 47.83
C LYS A 8 -19.70 -42.40 46.46
N ILE A 9 -20.10 -43.53 45.87
CA ILE A 9 -19.66 -43.96 44.53
C ILE A 9 -20.32 -43.07 43.45
N ILE A 10 -21.62 -42.76 43.59
CA ILE A 10 -22.34 -41.87 42.65
C ILE A 10 -21.80 -40.44 42.72
N SER A 11 -21.48 -39.94 43.92
CA SER A 11 -20.86 -38.62 44.10
C SER A 11 -19.47 -38.56 43.51
N GLY A 12 -18.66 -39.63 43.60
CA GLY A 12 -17.31 -39.68 42.99
C GLY A 12 -17.38 -39.71 41.46
N ILE A 13 -18.32 -40.46 40.88
CA ILE A 13 -18.50 -40.52 39.42
C ILE A 13 -19.02 -39.17 38.87
N LEU A 14 -19.90 -38.47 39.59
CA LEU A 14 -20.39 -37.17 39.18
C LEU A 14 -19.26 -36.09 39.18
N ILE A 15 -18.35 -36.12 40.17
CA ILE A 15 -17.21 -35.24 40.24
C ILE A 15 -16.20 -35.51 39.10
N ILE A 16 -15.98 -36.79 38.76
CA ILE A 16 -15.08 -37.18 37.66
C ILE A 16 -15.67 -36.74 36.31
N LEU A 17 -16.99 -36.85 36.09
CA LEU A 17 -17.67 -36.41 34.89
C LEU A 17 -17.67 -34.87 34.74
N THR A 18 -17.79 -34.13 35.83
CA THR A 18 -17.69 -32.64 35.78
C THR A 18 -16.27 -32.18 35.52
N ILE A 19 -15.25 -32.86 36.06
CA ILE A 19 -13.83 -32.53 35.79
C ILE A 19 -13.49 -32.86 34.32
N PHE A 20 -14.01 -33.96 33.77
CA PHE A 20 -13.77 -34.34 32.36
C PHE A 20 -14.51 -33.41 31.38
N SER A 21 -15.74 -32.96 31.69
CA SER A 21 -16.45 -31.97 30.89
C SER A 21 -15.78 -30.57 30.94
N PHE A 22 -15.21 -30.18 32.08
CA PHE A 22 -14.46 -28.94 32.22
C PHE A 22 -13.14 -28.96 31.44
N SER A 23 -12.44 -30.11 31.43
CA SER A 23 -11.21 -30.29 30.64
C SER A 23 -11.45 -30.29 29.14
N VAL A 24 -12.57 -30.86 28.66
CA VAL A 24 -12.92 -30.86 27.24
C VAL A 24 -13.40 -29.47 26.80
N VAL A 25 -14.11 -28.70 27.64
CA VAL A 25 -14.51 -27.32 27.34
C VAL A 25 -13.30 -26.38 27.36
N PHE A 26 -12.33 -26.58 28.28
CA PHE A 26 -11.11 -25.78 28.32
C PHE A 26 -10.20 -26.08 27.11
N SER A 27 -10.09 -27.34 26.68
CA SER A 27 -9.35 -27.73 25.48
C SER A 27 -10.02 -27.22 24.20
N ALA A 28 -11.34 -27.13 24.14
CA ALA A 28 -12.06 -26.54 23.02
C ALA A 28 -11.96 -24.99 23.01
N TYR A 29 -11.81 -24.34 24.18
CA TYR A 29 -11.62 -22.88 24.25
C TYR A 29 -10.20 -22.46 23.92
N GLU A 30 -9.18 -23.23 24.28
CA GLU A 30 -7.79 -22.97 23.86
C GLU A 30 -7.56 -23.19 22.37
N SER A 31 -8.32 -24.09 21.71
CA SER A 31 -8.19 -24.30 20.27
C SER A 31 -8.83 -23.20 19.40
N VAL A 32 -9.61 -22.30 20.00
CA VAL A 32 -10.22 -21.14 19.31
C VAL A 32 -9.35 -19.89 19.39
N TYR A 33 -8.37 -19.83 20.32
CA TYR A 33 -7.50 -18.66 20.52
C TYR A 33 -6.01 -18.87 20.26
N VAL A 34 -5.60 -20.07 19.85
CA VAL A 34 -4.21 -20.29 19.40
C VAL A 34 -4.13 -20.04 17.91
N TRP A 35 -3.83 -18.82 17.53
CA TRP A 35 -3.22 -18.53 16.25
C TRP A 35 -1.85 -19.21 16.23
N SER A 36 -1.81 -20.44 15.71
CA SER A 36 -0.56 -21.14 15.52
C SER A 36 0.29 -20.45 14.48
N ASN A 37 1.36 -19.84 14.92
CA ASN A 37 2.55 -19.56 14.10
C ASN A 37 3.23 -20.90 13.73
N GLN A 38 2.51 -21.84 13.14
CA GLN A 38 3.08 -23.00 12.47
C GLN A 38 2.60 -22.99 11.03
N SER A 39 3.37 -22.30 10.22
CA SER A 39 3.36 -22.45 8.78
C SER A 39 3.95 -23.82 8.44
N GLU A 40 3.09 -24.81 8.17
CA GLU A 40 3.52 -25.92 7.34
C GLU A 40 3.81 -25.44 5.92
N PRO A 41 4.81 -25.99 5.24
CA PRO A 41 5.26 -25.46 3.96
C PRO A 41 4.26 -25.83 2.86
N ILE A 42 3.35 -24.93 2.55
CA ILE A 42 2.65 -24.97 1.26
C ILE A 42 3.71 -24.70 0.21
N THR A 43 3.92 -25.67 -0.65
CA THR A 43 4.73 -25.59 -1.87
C THR A 43 4.43 -24.27 -2.58
N LYS A 44 5.45 -23.43 -2.61
CA LYS A 44 5.45 -22.09 -3.19
C LYS A 44 5.06 -22.14 -4.67
N GLN A 45 3.86 -21.73 -5.01
CA GLN A 45 3.68 -20.96 -6.21
C GLN A 45 4.02 -19.50 -5.85
N THR A 46 5.23 -19.14 -6.14
CA THR A 46 5.77 -17.81 -5.97
C THR A 46 5.15 -16.91 -7.04
N SER A 47 4.07 -16.22 -6.71
CA SER A 47 3.84 -14.93 -7.34
C SER A 47 4.93 -14.01 -6.78
N ALA A 48 5.93 -13.73 -7.57
CA ALA A 48 7.01 -12.84 -7.21
C ALA A 48 6.41 -11.45 -6.95
N LYS A 49 6.32 -11.07 -5.66
CA LYS A 49 6.25 -9.66 -5.30
C LYS A 49 7.49 -9.00 -5.90
N PRO A 50 7.37 -7.84 -6.55
CA PRO A 50 8.55 -7.11 -6.98
C PRO A 50 9.39 -6.83 -5.74
N ASN A 51 10.63 -7.33 -5.76
CA ASN A 51 11.59 -7.12 -4.67
C ASN A 51 12.12 -5.69 -4.78
N ILE A 52 11.44 -4.75 -4.09
CA ILE A 52 11.79 -3.33 -4.03
C ILE A 52 12.99 -3.09 -3.09
N ASN A 53 13.59 -4.15 -2.51
CA ASN A 53 14.56 -4.06 -1.42
C ASN A 53 16.03 -4.25 -1.81
N GLU A 54 16.44 -3.82 -3.00
CA GLU A 54 17.84 -3.48 -3.27
C GLU A 54 17.91 -2.13 -3.97
N GLN A 55 17.41 -1.10 -3.29
CA GLN A 55 17.74 0.26 -3.67
C GLN A 55 19.10 0.61 -3.10
N THR A 56 20.09 0.72 -3.95
CA THR A 56 21.32 1.45 -3.66
C THR A 56 20.93 2.79 -3.05
N LYS A 57 21.27 3.01 -1.77
CA LYS A 57 21.14 4.32 -1.12
C LYS A 57 21.97 5.31 -1.92
N ILE A 58 21.36 5.98 -2.87
CA ILE A 58 21.91 7.21 -3.40
C ILE A 58 21.70 8.24 -2.30
N THR A 59 22.71 8.44 -1.47
CA THR A 59 22.77 9.54 -0.53
C THR A 59 23.01 10.81 -1.36
N THR A 60 21.97 11.31 -1.99
CA THR A 60 21.99 12.69 -2.47
C THR A 60 21.98 13.55 -1.21
N SER A 61 23.10 14.23 -0.95
CA SER A 61 23.15 15.34 -0.02
C SER A 61 22.02 16.30 -0.41
N THR A 62 20.98 16.37 0.43
CA THR A 62 19.97 17.42 0.34
C THR A 62 20.70 18.73 0.57
N GLU A 63 21.05 19.45 -0.52
CA GLU A 63 21.29 20.87 -0.41
C GLU A 63 20.02 21.44 0.19
N LYS A 64 20.13 22.10 1.36
CA LYS A 64 19.01 22.81 1.98
C LYS A 64 18.56 23.88 1.01
N ASN A 65 17.60 23.57 0.15
CA ASN A 65 16.94 24.53 -0.72
C ASN A 65 15.91 25.27 0.12
N ASP A 66 16.35 26.30 0.81
CA ASP A 66 15.51 27.23 1.60
C ASP A 66 14.69 28.19 0.71
N ASP A 67 14.71 27.95 -0.61
CA ASP A 67 14.10 28.86 -1.61
C ASP A 67 12.56 28.90 -1.54
N LEU A 68 11.89 27.91 -0.96
CA LEU A 68 10.43 27.89 -0.91
C LEU A 68 9.84 28.68 0.27
N LYS A 69 10.60 29.02 1.31
CA LYS A 69 10.17 29.81 2.50
C LYS A 69 8.77 29.41 2.99
N LEU A 70 8.65 28.19 3.53
CA LEU A 70 7.37 27.67 4.03
C LEU A 70 7.06 28.24 5.41
N GLU A 71 5.78 28.55 5.66
CA GLU A 71 5.25 29.02 6.95
C GLU A 71 4.70 27.86 7.81
N SER A 72 4.50 26.69 7.21
CA SER A 72 4.06 25.49 7.92
C SER A 72 5.12 24.97 8.89
N GLY A 73 4.70 24.30 9.97
CA GLY A 73 5.61 23.76 10.99
C GLY A 73 6.47 22.61 10.48
N GLY A 74 5.95 21.80 9.56
CA GLY A 74 6.69 20.70 8.92
C GLY A 74 6.16 20.41 7.53
N ALA A 75 7.06 20.06 6.60
CA ALA A 75 6.68 19.69 5.24
C ALA A 75 7.69 18.75 4.60
N VAL A 76 7.22 17.94 3.65
CA VAL A 76 8.07 17.07 2.83
C VAL A 76 7.47 16.90 1.44
N LEU A 77 8.32 16.80 0.44
CA LEU A 77 7.98 16.34 -0.89
C LEU A 77 8.75 15.06 -1.19
N ILE A 78 8.05 14.01 -1.58
CA ILE A 78 8.66 12.76 -2.03
C ILE A 78 8.19 12.38 -3.43
N GLU A 79 9.03 11.63 -4.15
CA GLU A 79 8.57 10.88 -5.32
C GLU A 79 7.86 9.61 -4.84
N GLN A 80 6.68 9.35 -5.40
CA GLN A 80 5.77 8.32 -4.89
C GLN A 80 6.33 6.89 -5.01
N HIS A 81 6.92 6.53 -6.16
CA HIS A 81 7.35 5.15 -6.40
C HIS A 81 8.65 4.80 -5.65
N SER A 82 9.66 5.65 -5.74
CA SER A 82 10.95 5.44 -5.09
C SER A 82 10.94 5.78 -3.58
N GLY A 83 10.09 6.73 -3.18
CA GLY A 83 10.12 7.33 -1.84
C GLY A 83 11.26 8.34 -1.65
N GLN A 84 11.96 8.72 -2.75
CA GLN A 84 13.03 9.69 -2.68
C GLN A 84 12.52 11.05 -2.19
N VAL A 85 13.16 11.60 -1.16
CA VAL A 85 12.87 12.95 -0.66
C VAL A 85 13.46 13.98 -1.63
N LEU A 86 12.60 14.88 -2.12
CA LEU A 86 12.96 15.95 -3.06
C LEU A 86 13.06 17.31 -2.38
N TYR A 87 12.31 17.48 -1.29
CA TYR A 87 12.33 18.68 -0.45
C TYR A 87 11.95 18.32 0.96
N ASP A 88 12.60 18.92 1.95
CA ASP A 88 12.26 18.78 3.36
C ASP A 88 12.27 20.14 4.09
N HIS A 89 11.34 20.26 5.04
CA HIS A 89 11.29 21.35 6.02
C HIS A 89 10.78 20.77 7.33
N ASN A 90 11.67 20.61 8.34
CA ASN A 90 11.33 20.01 9.62
C ASN A 90 10.52 18.70 9.50
N MET A 91 10.87 17.86 8.51
CA MET A 91 10.03 16.72 8.11
C MET A 91 9.81 15.67 9.21
N HIS A 92 10.66 15.66 10.25
CA HIS A 92 10.59 14.75 11.40
C HIS A 92 10.02 15.42 12.66
N GLU A 93 9.56 16.68 12.58
CA GLU A 93 8.95 17.33 13.75
C GLU A 93 7.62 16.62 14.10
N LYS A 94 7.48 16.25 15.38
CA LYS A 94 6.27 15.57 15.90
C LYS A 94 5.16 16.59 16.10
N LEU A 95 4.16 16.50 15.25
CA LEU A 95 3.03 17.42 15.19
C LEU A 95 1.70 16.64 15.28
N ARG A 96 0.62 17.30 15.65
CA ARG A 96 -0.72 16.70 15.68
C ARG A 96 -1.24 16.53 14.24
N PRO A 97 -1.68 15.31 13.82
CA PRO A 97 -2.08 15.04 12.44
C PRO A 97 -3.48 15.55 12.09
N ALA A 98 -4.36 15.79 13.07
CA ALA A 98 -5.79 15.95 12.84
C ALA A 98 -6.32 14.80 11.93
N SER A 99 -7.31 15.06 11.09
CA SER A 99 -7.90 14.02 10.21
C SER A 99 -6.98 13.43 9.15
N VAL A 100 -5.71 13.87 9.03
CA VAL A 100 -4.74 13.14 8.19
C VAL A 100 -4.42 11.76 8.78
N THR A 101 -4.68 11.54 10.07
CA THR A 101 -4.74 10.21 10.72
C THR A 101 -5.50 9.18 9.89
N LYS A 102 -6.58 9.59 9.23
CA LYS A 102 -7.45 8.70 8.45
C LYS A 102 -6.75 8.07 7.24
N VAL A 103 -5.58 8.56 6.82
CA VAL A 103 -4.78 7.88 5.79
C VAL A 103 -4.39 6.47 6.27
N MET A 104 -4.00 6.32 7.56
CA MET A 104 -3.74 5.00 8.15
C MET A 104 -5.02 4.17 8.27
N SER A 105 -6.13 4.78 8.68
CA SER A 105 -7.41 4.07 8.76
C SER A 105 -7.87 3.55 7.40
N ILE A 106 -7.77 4.39 6.36
CA ILE A 106 -8.05 4.01 4.98
C ILE A 106 -7.10 2.90 4.51
N LEU A 107 -5.80 2.99 4.83
CA LEU A 107 -4.82 1.96 4.48
C LEU A 107 -5.23 0.60 5.04
N LEU A 108 -5.59 0.52 6.32
CA LEU A 108 -6.02 -0.74 6.95
C LEU A 108 -7.32 -1.29 6.36
N ILE A 109 -8.26 -0.41 5.98
CA ILE A 109 -9.50 -0.82 5.29
C ILE A 109 -9.16 -1.41 3.91
N MET A 110 -8.33 -0.74 3.12
CA MET A 110 -7.93 -1.21 1.80
C MET A 110 -7.15 -2.52 1.87
N GLU A 111 -6.25 -2.66 2.85
CA GLU A 111 -5.55 -3.93 3.10
C GLU A 111 -6.50 -5.07 3.46
N ALA A 112 -7.57 -4.79 4.23
CA ALA A 112 -8.57 -5.80 4.57
C ALA A 112 -9.37 -6.24 3.34
N ILE A 113 -9.68 -5.31 2.43
CA ILE A 113 -10.34 -5.61 1.14
C ILE A 113 -9.43 -6.49 0.26
N ASP A 114 -8.16 -6.11 0.10
CA ASP A 114 -7.23 -6.83 -0.77
C ASP A 114 -6.88 -8.24 -0.24
N ARG A 115 -6.98 -8.44 1.08
CA ARG A 115 -6.88 -9.78 1.71
C ARG A 115 -8.18 -10.59 1.63
N GLY A 116 -9.26 -10.03 1.09
CA GLY A 116 -10.58 -10.68 1.02
C GLY A 116 -11.26 -10.85 2.38
N GLN A 117 -10.84 -10.10 3.42
CA GLN A 117 -11.48 -10.13 4.74
C GLN A 117 -12.83 -9.42 4.73
N ILE A 118 -12.96 -8.38 3.91
CA ILE A 118 -14.19 -7.65 3.62
C ILE A 118 -14.28 -7.35 2.12
N SER A 119 -15.48 -7.02 1.64
CA SER A 119 -15.72 -6.58 0.27
C SER A 119 -16.34 -5.18 0.24
N PHE A 120 -16.25 -4.50 -0.90
CA PHE A 120 -16.87 -3.18 -1.08
C PHE A 120 -18.40 -3.19 -0.86
N ASN A 121 -19.05 -4.34 -1.05
CA ASN A 121 -20.51 -4.48 -0.92
C ASN A 121 -20.96 -4.87 0.48
N ASP A 122 -20.05 -5.20 1.39
CA ASP A 122 -20.41 -5.58 2.75
C ASP A 122 -21.09 -4.42 3.47
N LYS A 123 -22.14 -4.72 4.22
CA LYS A 123 -22.88 -3.74 5.01
C LYS A 123 -22.21 -3.56 6.36
N VAL A 124 -21.92 -2.31 6.70
CA VAL A 124 -21.29 -1.90 7.96
C VAL A 124 -22.33 -1.23 8.82
N PRO A 125 -22.71 -1.82 9.96
CA PRO A 125 -23.68 -1.20 10.87
C PRO A 125 -23.02 -0.05 11.64
N CYS A 126 -23.77 1.03 11.84
CA CYS A 126 -23.37 2.11 12.71
C CYS A 126 -23.59 1.71 14.17
N THR A 127 -22.52 1.75 14.96
CA THR A 127 -22.55 1.53 16.41
C THR A 127 -22.89 2.83 17.16
N GLU A 128 -23.29 2.73 18.45
CA GLU A 128 -23.67 3.90 19.26
C GLU A 128 -22.51 4.90 19.39
N ASP A 129 -21.28 4.42 19.58
CA ASP A 129 -20.08 5.25 19.67
C ASP A 129 -19.73 5.92 18.32
N ALA A 130 -19.98 5.25 17.20
CA ALA A 130 -19.84 5.84 15.88
C ALA A 130 -20.85 6.95 15.64
N ALA A 131 -22.13 6.73 15.95
CA ALA A 131 -23.19 7.73 15.81
C ALA A 131 -22.99 8.95 16.75
N ALA A 132 -22.35 8.75 17.91
CA ALA A 132 -22.03 9.80 18.88
C ALA A 132 -20.81 10.67 18.49
N MET A 133 -20.13 10.37 17.38
CA MET A 133 -18.95 11.10 16.98
C MET A 133 -19.26 12.56 16.62
N GLY A 134 -18.34 13.44 17.04
CA GLY A 134 -18.35 14.85 16.67
C GLY A 134 -17.39 15.18 15.51
N GLY A 135 -17.38 16.44 15.14
CA GLY A 135 -16.53 16.96 14.07
C GLY A 135 -17.10 16.70 12.68
N SER A 136 -16.24 16.35 11.70
CA SER A 136 -16.69 16.01 10.36
C SER A 136 -17.41 14.67 10.36
N GLN A 137 -18.64 14.61 9.86
CA GLN A 137 -19.48 13.42 9.89
C GLN A 137 -20.57 13.48 8.81
N ILE A 138 -21.21 12.37 8.53
CA ILE A 138 -22.41 12.28 7.67
C ILE A 138 -23.67 12.03 8.48
N TRP A 139 -23.57 12.12 9.84
CA TRP A 139 -24.65 11.87 10.81
C TRP A 139 -25.29 10.48 10.60
N LEU A 140 -24.48 9.44 10.82
CA LEU A 140 -24.98 8.08 10.83
C LEU A 140 -25.95 7.88 11.99
N ASP A 141 -27.10 7.31 11.71
CA ASP A 141 -28.04 6.86 12.73
C ASP A 141 -27.59 5.52 13.31
N VAL A 142 -27.88 5.29 14.61
CA VAL A 142 -27.59 4.00 15.25
C VAL A 142 -28.30 2.87 14.48
N ARG A 143 -27.56 1.83 14.11
CA ARG A 143 -28.00 0.71 13.28
C ARG A 143 -28.24 1.02 11.79
N GLU A 144 -28.03 2.25 11.35
CA GLU A 144 -27.93 2.50 9.91
C GLU A 144 -26.80 1.65 9.32
N GLU A 145 -27.02 1.09 8.15
CA GLU A 145 -26.02 0.28 7.44
C GLU A 145 -25.69 0.94 6.11
N LEU A 146 -24.42 1.25 5.93
CA LEU A 146 -23.87 1.64 4.63
C LEU A 146 -22.88 0.57 4.14
N THR A 147 -22.66 0.50 2.85
CA THR A 147 -21.62 -0.37 2.29
C THR A 147 -20.22 0.13 2.62
N VAL A 148 -19.23 -0.75 2.59
CA VAL A 148 -17.81 -0.37 2.69
C VAL A 148 -17.44 0.68 1.62
N ASP A 149 -17.99 0.58 0.39
CA ASP A 149 -17.83 1.57 -0.69
C ASP A 149 -18.34 2.96 -0.25
N GLU A 150 -19.55 3.02 0.32
CA GLU A 150 -20.15 4.27 0.81
C GLU A 150 -19.40 4.84 2.00
N MET A 151 -18.94 3.99 2.95
CA MET A 151 -18.11 4.39 4.08
C MET A 151 -16.78 5.00 3.62
N LEU A 152 -16.07 4.34 2.69
CA LEU A 152 -14.83 4.86 2.10
C LEU A 152 -15.05 6.20 1.40
N LYS A 153 -16.15 6.32 0.64
CA LYS A 153 -16.53 7.57 -0.01
C LYS A 153 -16.69 8.71 1.01
N ALA A 154 -17.45 8.49 2.09
CA ALA A 154 -17.63 9.49 3.15
C ALA A 154 -16.31 9.85 3.85
N ILE A 155 -15.47 8.86 4.18
CA ILE A 155 -14.18 9.08 4.84
C ILE A 155 -13.23 9.89 3.96
N CYS A 156 -13.14 9.57 2.67
CA CYS A 156 -12.22 10.24 1.74
C CYS A 156 -12.69 11.65 1.37
N VAL A 157 -14.00 11.83 1.10
CA VAL A 157 -14.53 13.09 0.56
C VAL A 157 -14.78 14.13 1.65
N VAL A 158 -15.60 13.79 2.65
CA VAL A 158 -15.96 14.73 3.72
C VAL A 158 -15.25 14.48 5.05
N SER A 159 -14.35 13.48 5.10
CA SER A 159 -13.58 13.19 6.31
C SER A 159 -14.43 12.65 7.48
N ALA A 160 -15.48 11.89 7.19
CA ALA A 160 -16.46 11.41 8.16
C ALA A 160 -15.83 10.63 9.33
N ASN A 161 -15.96 11.14 10.57
CA ASN A 161 -15.46 10.51 11.79
C ASN A 161 -16.31 9.30 12.16
N ASP A 162 -17.64 9.46 12.09
CA ASP A 162 -18.63 8.40 12.33
C ASP A 162 -18.39 7.17 11.46
N CYS A 163 -18.21 7.37 10.15
CA CYS A 163 -17.85 6.28 9.22
C CYS A 163 -16.50 5.64 9.57
N THR A 164 -15.52 6.43 10.03
CA THR A 164 -14.21 5.91 10.41
C THR A 164 -14.29 5.00 11.62
N VAL A 165 -15.06 5.42 12.63
CA VAL A 165 -15.30 4.63 13.85
C VAL A 165 -16.13 3.37 13.54
N ALA A 166 -17.19 3.49 12.73
CA ALA A 166 -17.97 2.32 12.30
C ALA A 166 -17.10 1.27 11.59
N MET A 167 -16.22 1.72 10.69
CA MET A 167 -15.27 0.83 10.00
C MET A 167 -14.24 0.21 10.95
N ALA A 168 -13.74 0.97 11.94
CA ALA A 168 -12.80 0.47 12.94
C ALA A 168 -13.45 -0.65 13.78
N ASN A 169 -14.67 -0.43 14.26
CA ASN A 169 -15.45 -1.41 15.01
C ASN A 169 -15.79 -2.64 14.16
N TYR A 170 -16.16 -2.45 12.90
CA TYR A 170 -16.46 -3.54 11.97
C TYR A 170 -15.26 -4.45 11.72
N LEU A 171 -14.07 -3.86 11.54
CA LEU A 171 -12.84 -4.61 11.23
C LEU A 171 -12.18 -5.27 12.44
N CYS A 172 -12.27 -4.65 13.61
CA CYS A 172 -11.48 -5.07 14.79
C CYS A 172 -12.33 -5.28 16.05
N GLY A 173 -13.64 -5.06 15.98
CA GLY A 173 -14.55 -5.20 17.14
C GLY A 173 -14.56 -3.99 18.08
N SER A 174 -13.50 -3.16 18.09
CA SER A 174 -13.46 -1.90 18.85
C SER A 174 -12.47 -0.91 18.24
N GLN A 175 -12.60 0.38 18.62
CA GLN A 175 -11.64 1.43 18.24
C GLN A 175 -10.25 1.16 18.81
N GLU A 176 -10.16 0.67 20.06
CA GLU A 176 -8.89 0.38 20.74
C GLU A 176 -8.09 -0.69 19.96
N ALA A 177 -8.73 -1.80 19.60
CA ALA A 177 -8.09 -2.87 18.82
C ALA A 177 -7.66 -2.37 17.43
N PHE A 178 -8.45 -1.47 16.82
CA PHE A 178 -8.08 -0.87 15.55
C PHE A 178 -6.87 0.07 15.69
N VAL A 179 -6.80 0.87 16.76
CA VAL A 179 -5.65 1.76 17.06
C VAL A 179 -4.37 0.96 17.34
N GLU A 180 -4.47 -0.16 18.04
CA GLU A 180 -3.33 -1.07 18.21
C GLU A 180 -2.79 -1.53 16.85
N LYS A 181 -3.68 -1.92 15.93
CA LYS A 181 -3.34 -2.31 14.56
C LYS A 181 -2.74 -1.15 13.76
N MET A 182 -3.26 0.09 13.91
CA MET A 182 -2.66 1.29 13.31
C MET A 182 -1.22 1.51 13.78
N ASN A 183 -0.95 1.39 15.09
CA ASN A 183 0.39 1.56 15.64
C ASN A 183 1.33 0.42 15.22
N ALA A 184 0.85 -0.81 15.17
CA ALA A 184 1.63 -1.93 14.64
C ALA A 184 2.03 -1.69 13.18
N ARG A 185 1.07 -1.26 12.35
CA ARG A 185 1.31 -0.96 10.94
C ARG A 185 2.25 0.23 10.73
N ALA A 186 2.12 1.27 11.56
CA ALA A 186 3.05 2.40 11.57
C ALA A 186 4.50 1.94 11.83
N LYS A 187 4.70 1.06 12.80
CA LYS A 187 6.01 0.47 13.09
C LYS A 187 6.57 -0.33 11.90
N GLU A 188 5.74 -1.15 11.24
CA GLU A 188 6.13 -1.91 10.04
C GLU A 188 6.56 -1.01 8.88
N LEU A 189 5.91 0.15 8.74
CA LEU A 189 6.25 1.15 7.73
C LEU A 189 7.46 2.01 8.09
N GLY A 190 8.02 1.86 9.30
CA GLY A 190 9.14 2.68 9.77
C GLY A 190 8.75 4.10 10.18
N MET A 191 7.49 4.34 10.55
CA MET A 191 6.96 5.62 11.01
C MET A 191 7.38 5.88 12.47
N ASN A 192 8.63 6.29 12.65
CA ASN A 192 9.25 6.38 13.99
C ASN A 192 8.82 7.61 14.82
N ASP A 193 8.20 8.58 14.17
CA ASP A 193 7.71 9.80 14.82
C ASP A 193 6.22 9.72 15.17
N THR A 194 5.57 8.57 14.91
CA THR A 194 4.11 8.42 14.96
C THR A 194 3.66 7.61 16.16
N THR A 195 2.61 8.12 16.81
CA THR A 195 1.79 7.39 17.78
C THR A 195 0.33 7.76 17.56
N PHE A 196 -0.50 6.78 17.24
CA PHE A 196 -1.93 6.95 17.12
C PHE A 196 -2.61 6.65 18.45
N LYS A 197 -3.59 7.50 18.84
CA LYS A 197 -4.46 7.32 20.02
C LYS A 197 -5.91 7.04 19.63
N ASN A 198 -6.31 7.46 18.44
CA ASN A 198 -7.62 7.21 17.87
C ASN A 198 -7.52 7.05 16.35
N CYS A 199 -8.60 6.58 15.73
CA CYS A 199 -8.62 6.27 14.29
C CYS A 199 -9.03 7.46 13.39
N HIS A 200 -9.49 8.57 13.97
CA HIS A 200 -10.13 9.68 13.24
C HIS A 200 -9.34 10.99 13.28
N GLY A 201 -8.47 11.20 14.28
CA GLY A 201 -7.59 12.36 14.37
C GLY A 201 -8.14 13.54 15.17
N ILE A 202 -9.16 13.36 16.00
CA ILE A 202 -9.51 14.36 17.02
C ILE A 202 -8.33 14.47 17.99
N ASP A 203 -8.05 15.71 18.43
CA ASP A 203 -6.89 15.99 19.29
C ASP A 203 -6.92 15.17 20.58
N GLU A 204 -5.82 14.50 20.85
CA GLU A 204 -5.59 13.72 22.05
C GLU A 204 -4.12 13.80 22.43
N ASP A 205 -3.80 13.79 23.73
CA ASP A 205 -2.41 13.88 24.17
C ASP A 205 -1.61 12.65 23.74
N GLY A 206 -0.47 12.91 23.12
CA GLY A 206 0.38 11.86 22.54
C GLY A 206 -0.06 11.35 21.17
N HIS A 207 -1.17 11.89 20.59
CA HIS A 207 -1.55 11.61 19.21
C HIS A 207 -0.72 12.50 18.26
N VAL A 208 0.40 11.98 17.78
CA VAL A 208 1.39 12.72 16.99
C VAL A 208 1.90 11.93 15.81
N THR A 209 2.42 12.65 14.83
CA THR A 209 3.11 12.12 13.65
C THR A 209 4.05 13.19 13.09
N SER A 210 4.79 12.87 12.02
CA SER A 210 5.61 13.83 11.28
C SER A 210 5.19 13.91 9.80
N ALA A 211 5.65 14.95 9.11
CA ALA A 211 5.39 15.07 7.67
C ALA A 211 5.97 13.88 6.90
N TYR A 212 7.14 13.39 7.29
CA TYR A 212 7.77 12.22 6.68
C TYR A 212 6.96 10.94 6.90
N ASP A 213 6.50 10.69 8.12
CA ASP A 213 5.70 9.50 8.43
C ASP A 213 4.35 9.50 7.68
N ILE A 214 3.72 10.68 7.54
CA ILE A 214 2.52 10.84 6.70
C ILE A 214 2.85 10.50 5.24
N ALA A 215 4.00 10.93 4.73
CA ALA A 215 4.40 10.60 3.37
C ALA A 215 4.62 9.10 3.19
N LEU A 216 5.18 8.38 4.20
CA LEU A 216 5.35 6.93 4.16
C LEU A 216 4.02 6.19 4.06
N MET A 217 3.04 6.49 4.94
CA MET A 217 1.73 5.82 4.87
C MET A 217 0.92 6.22 3.63
N SER A 218 1.08 7.45 3.13
CA SER A 218 0.44 7.90 1.90
C SER A 218 1.02 7.17 0.68
N ARG A 219 2.33 6.98 0.65
CA ARG A 219 3.04 6.23 -0.38
C ARG A 219 2.61 4.76 -0.41
N GLU A 220 2.54 4.13 0.77
CA GLU A 220 2.06 2.75 0.90
C GLU A 220 0.66 2.59 0.34
N LEU A 221 -0.26 3.48 0.74
CA LEU A 221 -1.64 3.47 0.27
C LEU A 221 -1.75 3.63 -1.25
N LEU A 222 -1.03 4.60 -1.83
CA LEU A 222 -1.12 4.89 -3.26
C LEU A 222 -0.44 3.84 -4.15
N ASN A 223 0.67 3.25 -3.69
CA ASN A 223 1.40 2.26 -4.49
C ASN A 223 0.79 0.87 -4.43
N ASN A 224 0.36 0.44 -3.24
CA ASN A 224 -0.11 -0.93 -3.05
C ASN A 224 -1.63 -1.07 -3.12
N HIS A 225 -2.37 0.03 -2.96
CA HIS A 225 -3.84 0.07 -3.01
C HIS A 225 -4.36 1.18 -3.96
N PRO A 226 -3.94 1.21 -5.23
CA PRO A 226 -4.23 2.33 -6.15
C PRO A 226 -5.73 2.55 -6.41
N THR A 227 -6.57 1.53 -6.16
CA THR A 227 -8.04 1.63 -6.24
C THR A 227 -8.60 2.74 -5.35
N ILE A 228 -7.86 3.16 -4.30
CA ILE A 228 -8.28 4.27 -3.43
C ILE A 228 -8.47 5.59 -4.19
N THR A 229 -7.75 5.78 -5.28
CA THR A 229 -7.86 6.99 -6.10
C THR A 229 -9.26 7.19 -6.67
N LYS A 230 -10.06 6.12 -6.81
CA LYS A 230 -11.48 6.17 -7.15
C LYS A 230 -12.25 7.11 -6.19
N TYR A 231 -11.88 7.13 -4.89
CA TYR A 231 -12.55 7.93 -3.87
C TYR A 231 -11.87 9.27 -3.64
N THR A 232 -10.55 9.31 -3.61
CA THR A 232 -9.80 10.53 -3.27
C THR A 232 -9.87 11.59 -4.36
N THR A 233 -10.19 11.22 -5.60
CA THR A 233 -10.39 12.15 -6.73
C THR A 233 -11.82 12.63 -6.91
N ILE A 234 -12.78 12.14 -6.12
CA ILE A 234 -14.17 12.64 -6.16
C ILE A 234 -14.17 14.09 -5.67
N TRP A 235 -14.67 15.02 -6.47
CA TRP A 235 -14.89 16.39 -6.05
C TRP A 235 -16.24 16.57 -5.35
N MET A 236 -17.30 16.05 -5.93
CA MET A 236 -18.65 16.07 -5.36
C MET A 236 -19.35 14.75 -5.66
N ASP A 237 -20.11 14.24 -4.70
CA ASP A 237 -20.94 13.05 -4.83
C ASP A 237 -22.09 13.12 -3.80
N SER A 238 -22.85 12.07 -3.69
CA SER A 238 -23.92 11.96 -2.68
C SER A 238 -24.05 10.54 -2.16
N LEU A 239 -24.69 10.41 -1.02
CA LEU A 239 -25.11 9.16 -0.40
C LEU A 239 -26.62 9.17 -0.13
N ARG A 240 -27.17 8.02 0.27
CA ARG A 240 -28.59 7.89 0.65
C ARG A 240 -29.55 8.39 -0.46
N ASP A 241 -29.31 7.95 -1.68
CA ASP A 241 -30.11 8.35 -2.88
C ASP A 241 -30.18 9.88 -3.07
N GLY A 242 -29.05 10.56 -2.89
CA GLY A 242 -28.94 12.00 -3.09
C GLY A 242 -29.30 12.86 -1.87
N LYS A 243 -29.69 12.26 -0.75
CA LYS A 243 -30.09 13.04 0.48
C LYS A 243 -28.89 13.61 1.24
N SER A 244 -27.71 13.06 1.05
CA SER A 244 -26.47 13.51 1.71
C SER A 244 -25.48 13.94 0.67
N GLU A 245 -25.31 15.24 0.44
CA GLU A 245 -24.31 15.78 -0.48
C GLU A 245 -22.92 15.73 0.14
N LEU A 246 -21.94 15.30 -0.64
CA LEU A 246 -20.53 15.23 -0.26
C LEU A 246 -19.72 16.20 -1.13
N VAL A 247 -18.92 17.04 -0.48
CA VAL A 247 -17.97 17.94 -1.17
C VAL A 247 -16.57 17.71 -0.62
N ASN A 248 -15.60 17.46 -1.49
CA ASN A 248 -14.25 17.13 -1.06
C ASN A 248 -13.59 18.30 -0.32
N THR A 249 -13.06 17.99 0.86
CA THR A 249 -12.30 18.94 1.66
C THR A 249 -10.96 19.31 1.03
N ASN A 250 -10.43 18.47 0.14
CA ASN A 250 -9.20 18.73 -0.61
C ASN A 250 -9.48 19.53 -1.90
N LYS A 251 -9.34 20.85 -1.82
CA LYS A 251 -9.59 21.75 -2.94
C LYS A 251 -8.63 21.53 -4.13
N LEU A 252 -7.50 20.84 -3.95
CA LEU A 252 -6.58 20.53 -5.06
C LEU A 252 -7.23 19.62 -6.11
N ILE A 253 -8.17 18.76 -5.72
CA ILE A 253 -8.87 17.86 -6.64
C ILE A 253 -9.57 18.65 -7.76
N ARG A 254 -10.11 19.83 -7.44
CA ARG A 254 -10.73 20.69 -8.44
C ARG A 254 -9.74 21.66 -9.11
N ASN A 255 -8.75 22.15 -8.35
CA ASN A 255 -8.02 23.35 -8.75
C ASN A 255 -6.56 23.08 -9.15
N TYR A 256 -6.06 21.84 -9.04
CA TYR A 256 -4.68 21.51 -9.35
C TYR A 256 -4.60 20.36 -10.37
N LYS A 257 -3.99 20.63 -11.52
CA LYS A 257 -3.88 19.65 -12.62
C LYS A 257 -3.12 18.40 -12.16
N GLY A 258 -3.75 17.23 -12.36
CA GLY A 258 -3.17 15.95 -12.03
C GLY A 258 -3.27 15.54 -10.56
N ALA A 259 -4.01 16.29 -9.72
CA ALA A 259 -4.23 15.90 -8.33
C ALA A 259 -4.95 14.53 -8.23
N THR A 260 -4.38 13.62 -7.43
CA THR A 260 -4.91 12.26 -7.19
C THR A 260 -5.39 12.05 -5.76
N GLY A 261 -5.15 13.00 -4.85
CA GLY A 261 -5.56 12.89 -3.46
C GLY A 261 -4.87 13.90 -2.56
N LEU A 262 -4.74 13.67 -1.29
CA LEU A 262 -5.15 12.47 -0.57
C LEU A 262 -6.09 12.84 0.58
N LYS A 263 -5.61 13.57 1.61
CA LYS A 263 -6.36 13.85 2.83
C LYS A 263 -6.00 15.18 3.47
N THR A 264 -7.03 15.95 3.87
CA THR A 264 -6.89 17.13 4.71
C THR A 264 -7.12 16.80 6.17
N GLY A 265 -6.57 17.62 7.06
CA GLY A 265 -6.87 17.59 8.49
C GLY A 265 -6.80 18.98 9.09
N SER A 266 -7.63 19.29 10.07
CA SER A 266 -7.53 20.51 10.85
C SER A 266 -8.25 20.40 12.18
N THR A 267 -7.65 20.97 13.22
CA THR A 267 -8.22 21.25 14.53
C THR A 267 -7.69 22.61 15.00
N SER A 268 -8.19 23.12 16.10
CA SER A 268 -7.67 24.37 16.68
C SER A 268 -6.22 24.26 17.13
N VAL A 269 -5.76 23.05 17.50
CA VAL A 269 -4.38 22.80 17.98
C VAL A 269 -3.45 22.37 16.84
N ALA A 270 -3.90 21.44 16.00
CA ALA A 270 -3.12 20.95 14.86
C ALA A 270 -2.97 21.99 13.74
N LEU A 271 -3.78 23.03 13.74
CA LEU A 271 -3.94 23.97 12.64
C LEU A 271 -4.30 23.25 11.33
N TYR A 272 -3.67 23.53 10.21
CA TYR A 272 -4.09 23.01 8.91
C TYR A 272 -3.05 22.07 8.33
N ASN A 273 -3.43 20.80 8.15
CA ASN A 273 -2.59 19.73 7.61
C ASN A 273 -3.12 19.23 6.25
N LEU A 274 -2.24 18.70 5.42
CA LEU A 274 -2.59 18.12 4.12
C LEU A 274 -1.55 17.08 3.72
N SER A 275 -2.00 15.90 3.35
CA SER A 275 -1.28 15.02 2.44
C SER A 275 -1.87 15.20 1.05
N ALA A 276 -1.09 15.73 0.12
CA ALA A 276 -1.48 15.94 -1.27
C ALA A 276 -0.70 15.00 -2.19
N SER A 277 -1.36 14.49 -3.21
CA SER A 277 -0.71 13.70 -4.27
C SER A 277 -1.13 14.20 -5.65
N ALA A 278 -0.21 14.11 -6.60
CA ALA A 278 -0.47 14.46 -7.98
C ALA A 278 0.43 13.67 -8.94
N THR A 279 -0.08 13.37 -10.14
CA THR A 279 0.66 12.68 -11.20
C THR A 279 0.61 13.50 -12.49
N ARG A 280 1.77 13.70 -13.11
CA ARG A 280 1.93 14.32 -14.44
C ARG A 280 3.05 13.60 -15.20
N ASN A 281 2.79 13.18 -16.44
CA ASN A 281 3.80 12.58 -17.32
C ASN A 281 4.62 11.47 -16.61
N ASP A 282 3.94 10.50 -16.03
CA ASP A 282 4.49 9.36 -15.30
C ASP A 282 5.26 9.71 -13.98
N LEU A 283 5.44 10.98 -13.66
CA LEU A 283 5.95 11.42 -12.38
C LEU A 283 4.80 11.57 -11.38
N SER A 284 4.87 10.83 -10.28
CA SER A 284 3.91 10.89 -9.18
C SER A 284 4.59 11.44 -7.92
N LEU A 285 3.99 12.46 -7.34
CA LEU A 285 4.53 13.19 -6.19
C LEU A 285 3.56 13.18 -5.02
N ILE A 286 4.12 13.14 -3.81
CA ILE A 286 3.39 13.30 -2.55
C ILE A 286 4.00 14.49 -1.81
N ALA A 287 3.17 15.52 -1.55
CA ALA A 287 3.53 16.69 -0.77
C ALA A 287 2.75 16.70 0.53
N VAL A 288 3.43 16.70 1.65
CA VAL A 288 2.81 16.78 2.98
C VAL A 288 3.10 18.13 3.60
N ILE A 289 2.05 18.76 4.11
CA ILE A 289 2.09 20.02 4.86
C ILE A 289 1.48 19.79 6.22
N MET A 290 2.19 20.20 7.27
CA MET A 290 1.71 20.10 8.66
C MET A 290 1.78 21.46 9.36
N LYS A 291 0.76 21.76 10.17
CA LYS A 291 0.68 22.95 11.01
C LYS A 291 0.81 24.25 10.21
N ALA A 292 0.18 24.31 9.03
CA ALA A 292 0.07 25.56 8.30
C ALA A 292 -0.87 26.52 9.04
N PRO A 293 -0.55 27.83 9.11
CA PRO A 293 -1.35 28.79 9.92
C PRO A 293 -2.77 29.01 9.37
N THR A 294 -2.98 28.83 8.07
CA THR A 294 -4.29 29.00 7.44
C THR A 294 -4.57 27.97 6.35
N THR A 295 -5.86 27.77 6.04
CA THR A 295 -6.27 26.94 4.91
C THR A 295 -5.64 27.41 3.58
N LYS A 296 -5.50 28.72 3.36
CA LYS A 296 -4.92 29.29 2.15
C LYS A 296 -3.43 28.92 2.04
N ILE A 297 -2.67 29.06 3.13
CA ILE A 297 -1.24 28.71 3.18
C ILE A 297 -1.06 27.21 2.96
N ARG A 298 -1.82 26.35 3.64
CA ARG A 298 -1.80 24.90 3.44
C ARG A 298 -1.86 24.48 1.97
N PHE A 299 -2.83 25.01 1.23
CA PHE A 299 -2.98 24.66 -0.19
C PHE A 299 -1.92 25.31 -1.08
N SER A 300 -1.57 26.58 -0.83
CA SER A 300 -0.55 27.25 -1.63
C SER A 300 0.84 26.64 -1.45
N GLU A 301 1.19 26.19 -0.26
CA GLU A 301 2.46 25.52 0.01
C GLU A 301 2.51 24.12 -0.61
N ALA A 302 1.43 23.35 -0.51
CA ALA A 302 1.35 22.07 -1.20
C ALA A 302 1.49 22.22 -2.73
N GLN A 303 0.86 23.24 -3.33
CA GLN A 303 1.03 23.53 -4.75
C GLN A 303 2.47 23.89 -5.09
N ARG A 304 3.12 24.77 -4.30
CA ARG A 304 4.53 25.15 -4.51
C ARG A 304 5.46 23.94 -4.44
N LEU A 305 5.24 23.02 -3.48
CA LEU A 305 6.03 21.80 -3.38
C LEU A 305 5.83 20.89 -4.60
N LEU A 306 4.58 20.65 -5.00
CA LEU A 306 4.28 19.84 -6.18
C LEU A 306 4.85 20.48 -7.45
N ASP A 307 4.69 21.80 -7.62
CA ASP A 307 5.25 22.52 -8.76
C ASP A 307 6.79 22.49 -8.76
N TYR A 308 7.44 22.61 -7.60
CA TYR A 308 8.87 22.41 -7.47
C TYR A 308 9.30 21.03 -7.98
N GLY A 309 8.61 19.98 -7.55
CA GLY A 309 8.90 18.63 -8.02
C GLY A 309 8.70 18.48 -9.53
N PHE A 310 7.55 18.87 -10.05
CA PHE A 310 7.26 18.78 -11.48
C PHE A 310 8.11 19.69 -12.37
N ASN A 311 8.62 20.80 -11.86
CA ASN A 311 9.48 21.69 -12.64
C ASN A 311 10.92 21.21 -12.70
N ASN A 312 11.43 20.58 -11.64
CA ASN A 312 12.84 20.21 -11.51
C ASN A 312 13.13 18.75 -11.82
N TYR A 313 12.14 17.87 -11.74
CA TYR A 313 12.33 16.42 -11.88
C TYR A 313 11.45 15.83 -12.97
N GLU A 314 11.86 14.70 -13.49
CA GLU A 314 11.11 13.86 -14.41
C GLU A 314 11.36 12.39 -14.11
N TYR A 315 10.33 11.55 -14.35
CA TYR A 315 10.48 10.11 -14.36
C TYR A 315 10.87 9.64 -15.74
N LYS A 316 11.99 8.94 -15.84
CA LYS A 316 12.47 8.35 -17.10
C LYS A 316 12.25 6.86 -17.06
N SER A 317 11.35 6.35 -17.90
CA SER A 317 11.23 4.91 -18.15
C SER A 317 12.46 4.45 -18.91
N LEU A 318 13.18 3.46 -18.38
CA LEU A 318 14.39 2.89 -18.93
C LEU A 318 14.15 1.55 -19.61
N ALA A 319 13.18 0.77 -19.10
CA ALA A 319 12.84 -0.55 -19.61
C ALA A 319 11.37 -0.86 -19.32
N LYS A 320 10.67 -1.45 -20.29
CA LYS A 320 9.26 -1.86 -20.15
C LYS A 320 9.16 -3.36 -19.92
N LYS A 321 8.36 -3.78 -18.95
CA LYS A 321 8.09 -5.20 -18.68
C LYS A 321 7.60 -5.92 -19.95
N GLY A 322 8.21 -7.07 -20.26
CA GLY A 322 7.84 -7.89 -21.41
C GLY A 322 8.38 -7.39 -22.76
N GLU A 323 9.09 -6.26 -22.79
CA GLU A 323 9.76 -5.77 -24.00
C GLU A 323 10.81 -6.81 -24.45
N CYS A 324 10.73 -7.20 -25.74
CA CYS A 324 11.69 -8.12 -26.35
C CYS A 324 12.96 -7.37 -26.74
N LEU A 325 14.10 -7.79 -26.19
CA LEU A 325 15.39 -7.21 -26.52
C LEU A 325 15.99 -7.85 -27.77
N LYS A 326 15.98 -9.16 -27.83
CA LYS A 326 16.41 -9.96 -28.97
C LYS A 326 15.97 -11.42 -28.85
N THR A 327 16.02 -12.14 -29.95
CA THR A 327 15.88 -13.59 -29.98
C THR A 327 17.25 -14.22 -29.69
N VAL A 328 17.29 -15.27 -28.85
CA VAL A 328 18.52 -16.00 -28.44
C VAL A 328 18.44 -17.44 -28.92
N ASP A 329 19.53 -17.94 -29.45
CA ASP A 329 19.65 -19.33 -29.93
C ASP A 329 19.58 -20.31 -28.75
N VAL A 330 18.86 -21.42 -28.95
CA VAL A 330 18.73 -22.50 -27.98
C VAL A 330 19.26 -23.82 -28.59
N THR A 331 20.26 -24.39 -27.93
CA THR A 331 20.80 -25.69 -28.30
C THR A 331 20.13 -26.82 -27.49
N LYS A 332 20.02 -28.01 -28.10
CA LYS A 332 19.41 -29.21 -27.49
C LYS A 332 17.91 -29.05 -27.09
N GLY A 333 17.25 -27.98 -27.50
CA GLY A 333 15.83 -27.71 -27.21
C GLY A 333 14.92 -28.22 -28.34
N ILE A 334 13.63 -28.43 -28.00
CA ILE A 334 12.56 -28.67 -28.97
C ILE A 334 12.33 -27.45 -29.88
N LYS A 335 12.65 -26.24 -29.39
CA LYS A 335 12.71 -24.98 -30.14
C LYS A 335 14.18 -24.57 -30.29
N GLU A 336 14.52 -23.96 -31.42
CA GLU A 336 15.91 -23.55 -31.77
C GLU A 336 16.23 -22.13 -31.28
N SER A 337 15.21 -21.37 -30.86
CA SER A 337 15.35 -20.01 -30.35
C SER A 337 14.22 -19.64 -29.36
N THR A 338 14.44 -18.58 -28.60
CA THR A 338 13.47 -17.98 -27.71
C THR A 338 13.71 -16.49 -27.58
N ASP A 339 12.66 -15.75 -27.15
CA ASP A 339 12.77 -14.32 -26.89
C ASP A 339 13.37 -14.05 -25.51
N ALA A 340 14.37 -13.19 -25.49
CA ALA A 340 14.90 -12.55 -24.30
C ALA A 340 14.08 -11.30 -24.01
N ILE A 341 13.35 -11.29 -22.88
CA ILE A 341 12.45 -10.20 -22.52
C ILE A 341 12.84 -9.56 -21.19
N ILE A 342 12.45 -8.31 -21.01
CA ILE A 342 12.61 -7.56 -19.76
C ILE A 342 11.65 -8.11 -18.69
N GLN A 343 12.18 -8.47 -17.52
CA GLN A 343 11.41 -9.04 -16.43
C GLN A 343 10.47 -8.02 -15.78
N ASN A 344 10.99 -6.82 -15.46
CA ASN A 344 10.25 -5.79 -14.72
C ASN A 344 10.37 -4.45 -15.43
N GLU A 345 9.29 -3.67 -15.33
CA GLU A 345 9.40 -2.25 -15.67
C GLU A 345 10.43 -1.59 -14.76
N THR A 346 11.29 -0.76 -15.35
CA THR A 346 12.36 -0.07 -14.64
C THR A 346 12.41 1.36 -15.10
N GLY A 347 12.40 2.27 -14.15
CA GLY A 347 12.54 3.69 -14.40
C GLY A 347 13.23 4.37 -13.23
N ILE A 348 13.66 5.58 -13.46
CA ILE A 348 14.37 6.39 -12.48
C ILE A 348 13.84 7.80 -12.43
N LEU A 349 13.98 8.41 -11.26
CA LEU A 349 13.77 9.82 -11.07
C LEU A 349 15.09 10.55 -11.34
N ILE A 350 15.06 11.53 -12.22
CA ILE A 350 16.21 12.38 -12.56
C ILE A 350 15.84 13.85 -12.50
N LYS A 351 16.84 14.71 -12.32
CA LYS A 351 16.67 16.14 -12.59
C LYS A 351 16.51 16.32 -14.10
N LYS A 352 15.62 17.21 -14.51
CA LYS A 352 15.38 17.49 -15.93
C LYS A 352 16.66 17.88 -16.66
N GLY A 353 16.87 17.27 -17.82
CA GLY A 353 18.05 17.49 -18.67
C GLY A 353 19.24 16.57 -18.38
N GLN A 354 19.17 15.71 -17.37
CA GLN A 354 20.21 14.71 -17.08
C GLN A 354 20.05 13.40 -17.87
N ASP A 355 18.98 13.22 -18.62
CA ASP A 355 18.66 11.98 -19.35
C ASP A 355 19.66 11.58 -20.43
N LYS A 356 20.41 12.56 -20.97
CA LYS A 356 21.41 12.35 -22.04
C LYS A 356 22.69 11.67 -21.54
N GLU A 357 22.91 11.60 -20.25
CA GLU A 357 24.11 11.07 -19.61
C GLU A 357 23.93 9.62 -19.15
N ILE A 358 22.74 9.06 -19.32
CA ILE A 358 22.43 7.69 -18.90
C ILE A 358 23.06 6.71 -19.90
N GLN A 359 23.94 5.87 -19.39
CA GLN A 359 24.57 4.78 -20.14
C GLN A 359 23.90 3.45 -19.83
N GLN A 360 23.78 2.59 -20.84
CA GLN A 360 23.21 1.26 -20.73
C GLN A 360 24.25 0.20 -21.04
N THR A 361 24.42 -0.76 -20.14
CA THR A 361 25.27 -1.96 -20.34
C THR A 361 24.41 -3.21 -20.26
N ILE A 362 24.40 -4.01 -21.33
CA ILE A 362 23.67 -5.29 -21.38
C ILE A 362 24.66 -6.41 -21.14
N GLN A 363 24.43 -7.23 -20.13
CA GLN A 363 25.17 -8.45 -19.84
C GLN A 363 24.20 -9.63 -19.96
N MET A 364 24.40 -10.50 -20.96
CA MET A 364 23.47 -11.57 -21.27
C MET A 364 24.18 -12.75 -21.91
N GLU A 365 23.66 -13.97 -21.65
CA GLU A 365 24.10 -15.19 -22.34
C GLU A 365 23.77 -15.10 -23.84
N GLU A 366 24.72 -15.36 -24.67
CA GLU A 366 24.55 -15.33 -26.13
C GLU A 366 23.87 -16.60 -26.68
N LYS A 367 24.04 -17.75 -26.00
CA LYS A 367 23.43 -19.03 -26.36
C LYS A 367 22.94 -19.77 -25.15
N LEU A 368 21.76 -20.36 -25.25
CA LEU A 368 21.16 -21.15 -24.20
C LEU A 368 21.18 -22.64 -24.49
N VAL A 369 21.16 -23.45 -23.44
CA VAL A 369 21.12 -24.91 -23.52
C VAL A 369 19.85 -25.42 -22.83
N ALA A 370 18.98 -26.11 -23.57
CA ALA A 370 17.79 -26.71 -23.00
C ALA A 370 18.13 -27.87 -22.02
N PRO A 371 17.33 -28.11 -20.97
CA PRO A 371 16.02 -27.51 -20.73
C PRO A 371 16.10 -26.09 -20.13
N ILE A 372 15.15 -25.23 -20.48
CA ILE A 372 15.06 -23.85 -20.02
C ILE A 372 13.73 -23.71 -19.31
N SER A 373 13.73 -23.10 -18.12
CA SER A 373 12.52 -22.81 -17.37
C SER A 373 11.89 -21.50 -17.83
N GLU A 374 10.56 -21.40 -17.77
CA GLU A 374 9.89 -20.13 -17.96
C GLU A 374 10.39 -19.09 -16.93
N ASN A 375 10.58 -17.85 -17.35
CA ASN A 375 11.14 -16.76 -16.55
C ASN A 375 12.57 -17.00 -16.02
N GLN A 376 13.31 -17.95 -16.60
CA GLN A 376 14.72 -18.16 -16.25
C GLN A 376 15.52 -16.89 -16.57
N LYS A 377 16.27 -16.37 -15.58
CA LYS A 377 17.20 -15.25 -15.79
C LYS A 377 18.34 -15.70 -16.69
N ILE A 378 18.58 -14.93 -17.74
CA ILE A 378 19.66 -15.15 -18.73
C ILE A 378 20.61 -13.96 -18.86
N GLY A 379 20.32 -12.88 -18.12
CA GLY A 379 21.14 -11.68 -18.16
C GLY A 379 20.54 -10.56 -17.34
N GLU A 380 21.16 -9.38 -17.49
CA GLU A 380 20.69 -8.14 -16.88
C GLU A 380 21.08 -6.93 -17.71
N ILE A 381 20.33 -5.86 -17.55
CA ILE A 381 20.66 -4.53 -18.05
C ILE A 381 21.03 -3.68 -16.86
N ILE A 382 22.16 -3.03 -16.92
CA ILE A 382 22.66 -2.10 -15.92
C ILE A 382 22.62 -0.70 -16.51
N TYR A 383 21.96 0.24 -15.83
CA TYR A 383 21.94 1.65 -16.20
C TYR A 383 22.86 2.43 -15.27
N SER A 384 23.65 3.32 -15.82
CA SER A 384 24.59 4.17 -15.05
C SER A 384 24.50 5.63 -15.46
N LEU A 385 24.74 6.51 -14.48
CA LEU A 385 24.84 7.96 -14.64
C LEU A 385 26.13 8.41 -13.93
N ASP A 386 26.98 9.18 -14.61
CA ASP A 386 28.29 9.60 -14.07
C ASP A 386 29.16 8.43 -13.57
N GLY A 387 29.09 7.27 -14.26
CA GLY A 387 29.82 6.07 -13.91
C GLY A 387 29.28 5.32 -12.67
N LYS A 388 28.18 5.78 -12.07
CA LYS A 388 27.52 5.10 -10.95
C LYS A 388 26.28 4.36 -11.45
N GLU A 389 26.08 3.13 -10.98
CA GLU A 389 24.86 2.38 -11.24
C GLU A 389 23.66 3.08 -10.59
N ILE A 390 22.60 3.30 -11.38
CA ILE A 390 21.38 3.99 -10.97
C ILE A 390 20.16 3.08 -11.03
N ALA A 391 20.18 2.05 -11.88
CA ALA A 391 19.12 1.06 -11.97
C ALA A 391 19.62 -0.23 -12.62
N ARG A 392 18.89 -1.32 -12.39
CA ARG A 392 19.16 -2.63 -12.97
C ARG A 392 17.85 -3.37 -13.22
N THR A 393 17.77 -4.12 -14.30
CA THR A 393 16.65 -5.02 -14.58
C THR A 393 17.14 -6.35 -15.13
N ASN A 394 16.44 -7.44 -14.79
CA ASN A 394 16.78 -8.75 -15.30
C ASN A 394 16.24 -8.96 -16.71
N ILE A 395 17.00 -9.73 -17.49
CA ILE A 395 16.59 -10.30 -18.76
C ILE A 395 16.23 -11.76 -18.51
N ILE A 396 15.04 -12.16 -18.94
CA ILE A 396 14.51 -13.51 -18.73
C ILE A 396 14.04 -14.12 -20.05
N VAL A 397 13.87 -15.43 -20.02
CA VAL A 397 13.29 -16.18 -21.14
C VAL A 397 11.76 -16.10 -21.05
N LYS A 398 11.10 -15.87 -22.20
CA LYS A 398 9.65 -15.71 -22.28
C LYS A 398 8.89 -17.00 -22.00
N GLU A 399 9.42 -18.16 -22.38
CA GLU A 399 8.74 -19.44 -22.34
C GLU A 399 9.64 -20.61 -21.94
N LYS A 400 9.05 -21.67 -21.39
CA LYS A 400 9.74 -22.93 -21.11
C LYS A 400 10.13 -23.62 -22.42
N ILE A 401 11.37 -24.15 -22.50
CA ILE A 401 11.82 -24.98 -23.61
C ILE A 401 12.34 -26.31 -23.09
N GLU A 402 11.72 -27.39 -23.53
CA GLU A 402 12.12 -28.75 -23.15
C GLU A 402 13.27 -29.22 -24.00
N LYS A 403 14.06 -30.15 -23.45
CA LYS A 403 15.17 -30.78 -24.18
C LYS A 403 14.63 -31.71 -25.26
N LYS A 404 15.25 -31.72 -26.44
CA LYS A 404 15.01 -32.74 -27.51
C LYS A 404 15.31 -34.14 -26.95
N THR A 405 14.29 -35.03 -26.96
CA THR A 405 14.43 -36.46 -26.63
C THR A 405 14.08 -37.29 -27.86
N PHE A 406 14.53 -38.54 -27.91
CA PHE A 406 14.18 -39.43 -29.01
C PHE A 406 12.67 -39.65 -29.19
N SER A 407 11.90 -39.63 -28.13
CA SER A 407 10.43 -39.71 -28.16
C SER A 407 9.76 -38.50 -28.80
N ASN A 408 10.32 -37.31 -28.66
CA ASN A 408 9.78 -36.06 -29.23
C ASN A 408 10.08 -35.97 -30.76
N LEU A 409 11.14 -36.60 -31.24
CA LEU A 409 11.49 -36.64 -32.65
C LEU A 409 10.53 -37.54 -33.47
N SER A 410 10.00 -38.64 -32.86
CA SER A 410 9.06 -39.52 -33.52
C SER A 410 7.67 -38.90 -33.76
N LEU A 411 7.26 -37.93 -32.95
CA LEU A 411 5.98 -37.25 -33.09
C LEU A 411 5.96 -36.20 -34.21
N ILE A 412 7.11 -35.64 -34.54
CA ILE A 412 7.24 -34.60 -35.61
C ILE A 412 7.16 -35.26 -37.00
N HIS A 413 7.58 -36.51 -37.18
CA HIS A 413 7.51 -37.21 -38.46
C HIS A 413 6.11 -37.77 -38.80
N ILE A 414 5.17 -37.79 -37.88
CA ILE A 414 3.79 -38.30 -38.10
C ILE A 414 2.86 -37.24 -38.69
N SER A 415 3.24 -35.98 -38.67
CA SER A 415 2.37 -34.83 -39.05
C SER A 415 2.63 -34.27 -40.47
N GLU A 416 3.52 -34.82 -41.28
CA GLU A 416 3.59 -34.44 -42.69
C GLU A 416 2.56 -35.24 -43.51
N PRO A 417 1.55 -34.60 -44.08
CA PRO A 417 0.66 -35.26 -45.02
C PRO A 417 1.44 -35.53 -46.34
N THR A 418 1.64 -36.83 -46.65
CA THR A 418 2.04 -37.25 -47.98
C THR A 418 1.09 -36.66 -49.03
N ARG A 419 1.54 -35.67 -49.79
CA ARG A 419 0.93 -35.26 -51.06
C ARG A 419 1.25 -36.32 -52.08
N HIS A 420 0.19 -37.05 -52.52
CA HIS A 420 0.12 -37.71 -53.83
C HIS A 420 -0.68 -36.80 -54.77
#